data_3b90649bc226c3dc83617f4e65383977
#
_entry.id   3b90649bc226c3dc83617f4e65383977
#
_cell.length_a   1.000
_cell.length_b   1.000
_cell.length_c   1.000
_cell.angle_alpha   90.00
_cell.angle_beta   90.00
_cell.angle_gamma   90.00
#
_symmetry.space_group_name_H-M   'P 1'
#
loop_
_entity.id
_entity.type
_entity.pdbx_description
1 polymer ?
#
loop_
_entity_poly.entity_id
_entity_poly.type
_entity_poly.pdbx_seq_one_letter_code
_entity_poly.pdbx_strand_id
1 'polypeptide(L)'
;QSQRRDTYGKYARLLVERGHAYYCFCEKTESEEDSGEFGRAPDPCRDLPLEEAQARVDAGEPFVIRQKIPRGGTTTFQDAIFGDITVENDTLDDQVLLKRDGLPTYNFANVIDDHLMGITHVVRGSEYLSSAPKYNLLYQAFGWDIPTYVHCSPVMRDAQNKMSKRHGD
;
A
#
# COMPACT_ATOMS: atom_id res chain seq x y z
N GLN A 1 0.11 13.77 9.25
CA GLN A 1 1.18 12.88 8.76
C GLN A 1 2.56 13.36 9.22
N SER A 2 2.92 14.63 9.00
CA SER A 2 4.26 15.14 9.35
C SER A 2 4.63 14.97 10.84
N GLN A 3 3.66 15.04 11.74
CA GLN A 3 3.86 14.84 13.18
C GLN A 3 4.06 13.37 13.56
N ARG A 4 3.75 12.43 12.68
CA ARG A 4 3.87 10.98 12.90
C ARG A 4 4.96 10.32 12.06
N ARG A 5 5.83 11.11 11.45
CA ARG A 5 6.88 10.62 10.54
C ARG A 5 7.67 9.45 11.14
N ASP A 6 8.13 9.58 12.37
CA ASP A 6 8.91 8.54 13.06
C ASP A 6 8.10 7.25 13.27
N THR A 7 6.81 7.38 13.54
CA THR A 7 5.90 6.25 13.71
C THR A 7 5.79 5.45 12.42
N TYR A 8 5.57 6.10 11.29
CA TYR A 8 5.48 5.42 9.99
C TYR A 8 6.79 4.72 9.62
N GLY A 9 7.92 5.39 9.83
CA GLY A 9 9.25 4.81 9.59
C GLY A 9 9.49 3.57 10.42
N LYS A 10 9.10 3.59 11.70
CA LYS A 10 9.21 2.44 12.61
C LYS A 10 8.42 1.23 12.11
N TYR A 11 7.17 1.42 11.71
CA TYR A 11 6.33 0.33 11.19
C TYR A 11 6.81 -0.19 9.84
N ALA A 12 7.29 0.68 8.96
CA ALA A 12 7.86 0.25 7.68
C ALA A 12 9.09 -0.64 7.88
N ARG A 13 10.00 -0.25 8.80
CA ARG A 13 11.19 -1.05 9.13
C ARG A 13 10.83 -2.38 9.80
N LEU A 14 9.78 -2.40 10.61
CA LEU A 14 9.27 -3.64 11.21
C LEU A 14 8.84 -4.64 10.12
N LEU A 15 8.19 -4.17 9.07
CA LEU A 15 7.82 -5.02 7.93
C LEU A 15 9.04 -5.54 7.18
N VAL A 16 10.08 -4.73 7.04
CA VAL A 16 11.35 -5.17 6.43
C VAL A 16 11.97 -6.30 7.27
N GLU A 17 12.03 -6.15 8.58
CA GLU A 17 12.57 -7.17 9.49
C GLU A 17 11.77 -8.47 9.44
N ARG A 18 10.46 -8.39 9.24
CA ARG A 18 9.57 -9.55 9.14
C ARG A 18 9.54 -10.18 7.73
N GLY A 19 10.23 -9.60 6.74
CA GLY A 19 10.26 -10.12 5.38
C GLY A 19 9.03 -9.76 4.52
N HIS A 20 8.22 -8.79 4.94
CA HIS A 20 7.03 -8.32 4.23
C HIS A 20 7.23 -7.00 3.48
N ALA A 21 8.41 -6.42 3.60
CA ALA A 21 8.84 -5.24 2.87
C ALA A 21 10.34 -5.32 2.59
N TYR A 22 10.85 -4.45 1.75
CA TYR A 22 12.28 -4.39 1.43
C TYR A 22 12.72 -2.98 1.08
N TYR A 23 14.01 -2.71 1.27
CA TYR A 23 14.63 -1.47 0.83
C TYR A 23 14.87 -1.51 -0.67
N CYS A 24 14.44 -0.47 -1.38
CA CYS A 24 14.68 -0.31 -2.81
C CYS A 24 15.55 0.92 -3.06
N PHE A 25 16.65 0.73 -3.77
CA PHE A 25 17.64 1.77 -4.07
C PHE A 25 17.57 2.24 -5.52
N CYS A 26 16.58 1.78 -6.29
CA CYS A 26 16.39 2.15 -7.69
C CYS A 26 16.09 3.65 -7.83
N GLU A 27 16.67 4.28 -8.88
CA GLU A 27 16.49 5.71 -9.18
C GLU A 27 15.11 6.06 -9.77
N LYS A 28 14.18 5.12 -9.81
CA LYS A 28 12.84 5.38 -10.34
C LYS A 28 12.13 6.44 -9.51
N THR A 29 11.64 7.43 -10.21
CA THR A 29 10.98 8.59 -9.61
C THR A 29 9.65 8.22 -8.95
N GLU A 30 9.34 8.89 -7.86
CA GLU A 30 8.09 8.76 -7.10
C GLU A 30 6.82 8.95 -7.96
N SER A 31 6.95 9.58 -9.13
CA SER A 31 5.86 9.81 -10.08
C SER A 31 5.36 8.54 -10.80
N GLU A 32 6.06 7.43 -10.67
CA GLU A 32 5.64 6.14 -11.25
C GLU A 32 4.69 5.34 -10.33
N GLU A 33 4.28 5.93 -9.21
CA GLU A 33 3.39 5.29 -8.24
C GLU A 33 1.99 4.99 -8.80
N ASP A 34 1.61 5.62 -9.91
CA ASP A 34 0.23 5.62 -10.41
C ASP A 34 0.05 4.98 -11.79
N SER A 35 1.08 4.42 -12.38
CA SER A 35 0.92 3.69 -13.64
C SER A 35 0.47 2.26 -13.34
N GLY A 36 -0.84 2.06 -13.35
CA GLY A 36 -1.48 0.74 -13.26
C GLY A 36 -1.17 -0.14 -14.47
N GLU A 37 0.10 -0.26 -14.86
CA GLU A 37 0.50 -1.18 -15.90
C GLU A 37 0.66 -2.58 -15.32
N PHE A 38 -0.20 -3.46 -15.78
CA PHE A 38 -0.10 -4.90 -15.63
C PHE A 38 1.28 -5.38 -16.09
N GLY A 39 2.00 -6.08 -15.22
CA GLY A 39 3.18 -6.81 -15.63
C GLY A 39 4.51 -6.09 -15.47
N ARG A 40 4.66 -5.26 -14.46
CA ARG A 40 5.96 -4.68 -14.12
C ARG A 40 6.99 -5.75 -13.82
N ALA A 41 8.16 -5.63 -14.44
CA ALA A 41 9.30 -6.48 -14.09
C ALA A 41 9.59 -6.43 -12.59
N PRO A 42 9.97 -7.56 -11.96
CA PRO A 42 10.30 -7.57 -10.55
C PRO A 42 11.38 -6.54 -10.23
N ASP A 43 11.21 -5.82 -9.12
CA ASP A 43 12.23 -4.90 -8.64
C ASP A 43 13.51 -5.70 -8.28
N PRO A 44 14.69 -5.34 -8.83
CA PRO A 44 15.92 -6.07 -8.55
C PRO A 44 16.32 -6.03 -7.07
N CYS A 45 15.86 -5.04 -6.31
CA CYS A 45 16.13 -4.95 -4.88
C CYS A 45 15.28 -5.91 -4.04
N ARG A 46 14.25 -6.50 -4.61
CA ARG A 46 13.34 -7.40 -3.90
C ARG A 46 14.04 -8.60 -3.27
N ASP A 47 15.02 -9.17 -3.96
CA ASP A 47 15.75 -10.36 -3.53
C ASP A 47 17.12 -10.03 -2.91
N LEU A 48 17.42 -8.75 -2.69
CA LEU A 48 18.64 -8.32 -2.05
C LEU A 48 18.66 -8.79 -0.59
N PRO A 49 19.74 -9.46 -0.12
CA PRO A 49 19.85 -9.86 1.27
C PRO A 49 19.69 -8.68 2.23
N LEU A 50 18.96 -8.88 3.33
CA LEU A 50 18.68 -7.81 4.29
C LEU A 50 19.96 -7.18 4.85
N GLU A 51 20.99 -7.98 5.14
CA GLU A 51 22.28 -7.49 5.64
C GLU A 51 22.94 -6.53 4.65
N GLU A 52 22.91 -6.86 3.37
CA GLU A 52 23.48 -6.04 2.30
C GLU A 52 22.67 -4.75 2.13
N ALA A 53 21.34 -4.86 2.12
CA ALA A 53 20.45 -3.70 2.05
C ALA A 53 20.65 -2.76 3.26
N GLN A 54 20.76 -3.31 4.47
CA GLN A 54 20.96 -2.54 5.68
C GLN A 54 22.32 -1.83 5.67
N ALA A 55 23.36 -2.48 5.16
CA ALA A 55 24.67 -1.85 5.01
C ALA A 55 24.63 -0.63 4.07
N ARG A 56 23.85 -0.71 2.99
CA ARG A 56 23.65 0.41 2.04
C ARG A 56 22.86 1.55 2.69
N VAL A 57 21.83 1.23 3.49
CA VAL A 57 21.07 2.23 4.26
C VAL A 57 22.00 2.93 5.26
N ASP A 58 22.81 2.18 6.00
CA ASP A 58 23.76 2.71 6.99
C ASP A 58 24.87 3.56 6.33
N ALA A 59 25.20 3.28 5.07
CA ALA A 59 26.13 4.08 4.27
C ALA A 59 25.52 5.39 3.75
N GLY A 60 24.22 5.63 3.99
CA GLY A 60 23.53 6.84 3.59
C GLY A 60 23.00 6.85 2.16
N GLU A 61 22.90 5.69 1.50
CA GLU A 61 22.29 5.62 0.16
C GLU A 61 20.78 5.97 0.24
N PRO A 62 20.28 6.79 -0.69
CA PRO A 62 18.84 7.07 -0.77
C PRO A 62 18.04 5.79 -1.05
N PHE A 63 16.94 5.60 -0.33
CA PHE A 63 16.09 4.43 -0.48
C PHE A 63 14.61 4.76 -0.30
N VAL A 64 13.77 3.89 -0.83
CA VAL A 64 12.35 3.78 -0.49
C VAL A 64 12.12 2.42 0.14
N ILE A 65 11.02 2.26 0.89
CA ILE A 65 10.59 0.95 1.39
C ILE A 65 9.38 0.52 0.57
N ARG A 66 9.46 -0.67 -0.04
CA ARG A 66 8.39 -1.27 -0.83
C ARG A 66 7.76 -2.45 -0.12
N GLN A 67 6.46 -2.61 -0.29
CA GLN A 67 5.74 -3.79 0.16
C GLN A 67 6.17 -4.99 -0.67
N LYS A 68 6.52 -6.09 0.00
CA LYS A 68 6.86 -7.35 -0.65
C LYS A 68 5.60 -8.21 -0.81
N ILE A 69 4.97 -8.12 -1.96
CA ILE A 69 3.78 -8.91 -2.28
C ILE A 69 4.21 -10.38 -2.48
N PRO A 70 3.51 -11.35 -1.87
CA PRO A 70 3.79 -12.77 -2.10
C PRO A 70 3.71 -13.14 -3.58
N ARG A 71 4.63 -13.95 -4.06
CA ARG A 71 4.59 -14.47 -5.43
C ARG A 71 3.71 -15.71 -5.49
N GLY A 72 2.89 -15.79 -6.53
CA GLY A 72 1.92 -16.88 -6.72
C GLY A 72 0.80 -16.84 -5.68
N GLY A 73 -0.18 -17.68 -5.87
CA GLY A 73 -1.34 -17.74 -5.00
C GLY A 73 -2.29 -16.56 -5.16
N THR A 74 -3.24 -16.45 -4.26
CA THR A 74 -4.32 -15.46 -4.31
C THR A 74 -4.45 -14.75 -2.97
N THR A 75 -5.02 -13.56 -3.02
CA THR A 75 -5.45 -12.79 -1.84
C THR A 75 -6.96 -12.55 -1.93
N THR A 76 -7.67 -12.93 -0.89
CA THR A 76 -9.12 -12.70 -0.76
C THR A 76 -9.38 -11.69 0.34
N PHE A 77 -10.20 -10.69 0.04
CA PHE A 77 -10.72 -9.77 1.04
C PHE A 77 -12.22 -9.71 0.98
N GLN A 78 -12.84 -9.34 2.10
CA GLN A 78 -14.28 -9.26 2.23
C GLN A 78 -14.73 -7.81 2.19
N ASP A 79 -15.70 -7.54 1.31
CA ASP A 79 -16.36 -6.23 1.22
C ASP A 79 -17.83 -6.38 1.59
N ALA A 80 -18.34 -5.46 2.39
CA ALA A 80 -19.72 -5.51 2.86
C ALA A 80 -20.76 -5.35 1.74
N ILE A 81 -20.39 -4.73 0.63
CA ILE A 81 -21.27 -4.49 -0.52
C ILE A 81 -21.00 -5.49 -1.63
N PHE A 82 -19.74 -5.70 -1.99
CA PHE A 82 -19.34 -6.55 -3.12
C PHE A 82 -19.09 -8.01 -2.73
N GLY A 83 -19.08 -8.35 -1.44
CA GLY A 83 -18.80 -9.69 -0.96
C GLY A 83 -17.31 -10.05 -1.03
N ASP A 84 -17.01 -11.33 -1.15
CA ASP A 84 -15.64 -11.83 -1.23
C ASP A 84 -15.05 -11.52 -2.60
N ILE A 85 -13.88 -10.87 -2.60
CA ILE A 85 -13.13 -10.54 -3.81
C ILE A 85 -11.77 -11.22 -3.72
N THR A 86 -11.45 -12.03 -4.73
CA THR A 86 -10.20 -12.75 -4.83
C THR A 86 -9.41 -12.23 -6.01
N VAL A 87 -8.14 -11.91 -5.80
CA VAL A 87 -7.21 -11.49 -6.84
C VAL A 87 -5.96 -12.37 -6.81
N GLU A 88 -5.34 -12.54 -7.97
CA GLU A 88 -4.05 -13.21 -8.07
C GLU A 88 -2.94 -12.27 -7.58
N ASN A 89 -2.05 -12.75 -6.69
CA ASN A 89 -0.97 -11.95 -6.13
C ASN A 89 -0.04 -11.39 -7.20
N ASP A 90 0.18 -12.14 -8.29
CA ASP A 90 1.06 -11.71 -9.38
C ASP A 90 0.52 -10.50 -10.17
N THR A 91 -0.75 -10.14 -10.00
CA THR A 91 -1.33 -8.91 -10.56
C THR A 91 -1.09 -7.68 -9.69
N LEU A 92 -0.59 -7.86 -8.47
CA LEU A 92 -0.32 -6.78 -7.53
C LEU A 92 1.15 -6.35 -7.65
N ASP A 93 1.37 -5.04 -7.68
CA ASP A 93 2.71 -4.46 -7.68
C ASP A 93 3.25 -4.27 -6.24
N ASP A 94 4.56 -4.27 -6.11
CA ASP A 94 5.24 -3.94 -4.86
C ASP A 94 5.21 -2.42 -4.65
N GLN A 95 4.12 -1.93 -4.07
CA GLN A 95 3.92 -0.49 -3.88
C GLN A 95 4.94 0.12 -2.92
N VAL A 96 5.25 1.39 -3.10
CA VAL A 96 6.04 2.16 -2.14
C VAL A 96 5.22 2.39 -0.87
N LEU A 97 5.81 2.09 0.27
CA LEU A 97 5.23 2.35 1.59
C LEU A 97 5.80 3.63 2.21
N LEU A 98 7.13 3.76 2.17
CA LEU A 98 7.85 4.91 2.69
C LEU A 98 8.69 5.53 1.57
N LYS A 99 8.52 6.82 1.36
CA LYS A 99 9.24 7.58 0.33
C LYS A 99 10.66 7.95 0.79
N ARG A 100 11.48 8.43 -0.14
CA ARG A 100 12.87 8.85 0.15
C ARG A 100 12.97 9.95 1.20
N ASP A 101 12.00 10.83 1.26
CA ASP A 101 11.93 11.91 2.26
C ASP A 101 11.51 11.43 3.66
N GLY A 102 11.25 10.12 3.82
CA GLY A 102 10.81 9.52 5.07
C GLY A 102 9.31 9.67 5.35
N LEU A 103 8.54 10.22 4.41
CA LEU A 103 7.09 10.30 4.51
C LEU A 103 6.42 9.04 3.95
N PRO A 104 5.31 8.60 4.55
CA PRO A 104 4.57 7.46 4.03
C PRO A 104 3.79 7.85 2.78
N THR A 105 3.52 6.86 1.94
CA THR A 105 2.48 6.99 0.92
C THR A 105 1.11 7.01 1.57
N TYR A 106 0.10 7.47 0.82
CA TYR A 106 -1.28 7.52 1.29
C TYR A 106 -1.78 6.14 1.75
N ASN A 107 -1.53 5.11 0.96
CA ASN A 107 -1.98 3.75 1.27
C ASN A 107 -1.36 3.22 2.57
N PHE A 108 -0.10 3.48 2.80
CA PHE A 108 0.57 3.03 4.03
C PHE A 108 0.12 3.83 5.25
N ALA A 109 0.03 5.14 5.12
CA ALA A 109 -0.45 6.01 6.21
C ALA A 109 -1.86 5.63 6.65
N ASN A 110 -2.76 5.31 5.72
CA ASN A 110 -4.12 4.89 6.05
C ASN A 110 -4.15 3.64 6.92
N VAL A 111 -3.38 2.62 6.59
CA VAL A 111 -3.34 1.37 7.37
C VAL A 111 -2.85 1.64 8.79
N ILE A 112 -1.78 2.40 8.93
CA ILE A 112 -1.20 2.72 10.24
C ILE A 112 -2.17 3.58 11.06
N ASP A 113 -2.71 4.64 10.47
CA ASP A 113 -3.59 5.57 11.17
C ASP A 113 -4.91 4.89 11.57
N ASP A 114 -5.50 4.12 10.68
CA ASP A 114 -6.73 3.38 10.97
C ASP A 114 -6.54 2.39 12.10
N HIS A 115 -5.42 1.68 12.13
CA HIS A 115 -5.10 0.77 13.22
C HIS A 115 -4.90 1.52 14.55
N LEU A 116 -4.10 2.57 14.56
CA LEU A 116 -3.78 3.35 15.77
C LEU A 116 -5.01 4.09 16.32
N MET A 117 -5.95 4.45 15.47
CA MET A 117 -7.20 5.11 15.85
C MET A 117 -8.32 4.13 16.20
N GLY A 118 -8.07 2.83 16.10
CA GLY A 118 -9.07 1.80 16.42
C GLY A 118 -10.23 1.76 15.44
N ILE A 119 -10.01 2.12 14.18
CA ILE A 119 -11.04 2.09 13.14
C ILE A 119 -11.46 0.65 12.86
N THR A 120 -12.76 0.40 12.90
CA THR A 120 -13.36 -0.93 12.67
C THR A 120 -13.97 -1.08 11.29
N HIS A 121 -14.38 0.02 10.67
CA HIS A 121 -15.03 0.06 9.37
C HIS A 121 -14.37 1.11 8.49
N VAL A 122 -14.03 0.74 7.27
CA VAL A 122 -13.43 1.61 6.27
C VAL A 122 -14.41 1.78 5.12
N VAL A 123 -14.98 2.98 5.02
CA VAL A 123 -15.94 3.33 3.97
C VAL A 123 -15.25 4.21 2.94
N ARG A 124 -15.20 3.76 1.71
CA ARG A 124 -14.48 4.42 0.59
C ARG A 124 -15.26 4.32 -0.71
N GLY A 125 -14.83 5.11 -1.69
CA GLY A 125 -15.29 4.95 -3.08
C GLY A 125 -14.79 3.63 -3.68
N SER A 126 -15.54 3.10 -4.65
CA SER A 126 -15.21 1.84 -5.32
C SER A 126 -13.87 1.89 -6.09
N GLU A 127 -13.33 3.08 -6.36
CA GLU A 127 -12.01 3.26 -6.96
C GLU A 127 -10.87 2.67 -6.11
N TYR A 128 -11.08 2.49 -4.81
CA TYR A 128 -10.10 1.88 -3.90
C TYR A 128 -10.17 0.36 -3.83
N LEU A 129 -11.11 -0.28 -4.53
CA LEU A 129 -11.21 -1.75 -4.55
C LEU A 129 -9.93 -2.42 -5.04
N SER A 130 -9.25 -1.84 -6.02
CA SER A 130 -7.99 -2.37 -6.55
C SER A 130 -6.84 -2.31 -5.55
N SER A 131 -6.90 -1.41 -4.58
CA SER A 131 -5.89 -1.29 -3.52
C SER A 131 -6.18 -2.15 -2.29
N ALA A 132 -7.42 -2.58 -2.11
CA ALA A 132 -7.85 -3.33 -0.92
C ALA A 132 -7.06 -4.63 -0.68
N PRO A 133 -6.67 -5.42 -1.69
CA PRO A 133 -5.82 -6.59 -1.46
C PRO A 133 -4.49 -6.25 -0.81
N LYS A 134 -3.87 -5.14 -1.20
CA LYS A 134 -2.59 -4.69 -0.62
C LYS A 134 -2.77 -4.22 0.82
N TYR A 135 -3.87 -3.54 1.15
CA TYR A 135 -4.19 -3.20 2.54
C TYR A 135 -4.37 -4.45 3.39
N ASN A 136 -5.11 -5.42 2.87
CA ASN A 136 -5.35 -6.69 3.55
C ASN A 136 -4.05 -7.41 3.90
N LEU A 137 -3.12 -7.46 2.94
CA LEU A 137 -1.80 -8.04 3.14
C LEU A 137 -0.97 -7.28 4.19
N LEU A 138 -1.10 -5.96 4.27
CA LEU A 138 -0.43 -5.16 5.30
C LEU A 138 -0.96 -5.48 6.70
N TYR A 139 -2.28 -5.55 6.87
CA TYR A 139 -2.86 -5.95 8.16
C TYR A 139 -2.41 -7.33 8.59
N GLN A 140 -2.39 -8.29 7.67
CA GLN A 140 -1.90 -9.65 7.93
C GLN A 140 -0.43 -9.66 8.30
N ALA A 141 0.40 -8.89 7.61
CA ALA A 141 1.84 -8.79 7.87
C ALA A 141 2.14 -8.23 9.27
N PHE A 142 1.34 -7.28 9.74
CA PHE A 142 1.43 -6.77 11.10
C PHE A 142 0.80 -7.68 12.15
N GLY A 143 -0.05 -8.62 11.74
CA GLY A 143 -0.83 -9.43 12.67
C GLY A 143 -1.98 -8.66 13.31
N TRP A 144 -2.47 -7.64 12.64
CA TRP A 144 -3.58 -6.80 13.11
C TRP A 144 -4.93 -7.30 12.57
N ASP A 145 -6.00 -6.99 13.31
CA ASP A 145 -7.35 -7.27 12.85
C ASP A 145 -7.67 -6.45 11.60
N ILE A 146 -8.25 -7.11 10.60
CA ILE A 146 -8.64 -6.47 9.34
C ILE A 146 -9.97 -5.76 9.56
N PRO A 147 -10.08 -4.45 9.25
CA PRO A 147 -11.33 -3.74 9.36
C PRO A 147 -12.37 -4.25 8.35
N THR A 148 -13.63 -3.96 8.61
CA THR A 148 -14.70 -4.21 7.64
C THR A 148 -14.62 -3.16 6.53
N TYR A 149 -14.43 -3.62 5.29
CA TYR A 149 -14.42 -2.75 4.13
C TYR A 149 -15.83 -2.52 3.59
N VAL A 150 -16.15 -1.28 3.28
CA VAL A 150 -17.39 -0.88 2.63
C VAL A 150 -17.04 0.02 1.44
N HIS A 151 -17.08 -0.53 0.24
CA HIS A 151 -16.79 0.22 -0.98
C HIS A 151 -18.09 0.66 -1.64
N CYS A 152 -18.28 1.98 -1.73
CA CYS A 152 -19.48 2.59 -2.26
C CYS A 152 -19.31 3.01 -3.71
N SER A 153 -20.35 2.84 -4.49
CA SER A 153 -20.38 3.39 -5.85
C SER A 153 -20.32 4.92 -5.78
N PRO A 154 -19.71 5.59 -6.79
CA PRO A 154 -19.65 7.04 -6.81
C PRO A 154 -21.05 7.63 -6.97
N VAL A 155 -21.26 8.82 -6.37
CA VAL A 155 -22.47 9.60 -6.61
C VAL A 155 -22.34 10.21 -8.00
N MET A 156 -23.30 9.90 -8.85
CA MET A 156 -23.29 10.33 -10.25
C MET A 156 -24.12 11.60 -10.41
N ARG A 157 -23.62 12.51 -11.23
CA ARG A 157 -24.38 13.68 -11.69
C ARG A 157 -25.37 13.31 -12.79
N ASP A 158 -24.92 12.42 -13.67
CA ASP A 158 -25.73 11.85 -14.75
C ASP A 158 -25.22 10.41 -15.06
N ALA A 159 -25.74 9.77 -16.08
CA ALA A 159 -25.40 8.39 -16.40
C ALA A 159 -23.90 8.15 -16.70
N GLN A 160 -23.15 9.20 -17.01
CA GLN A 160 -21.74 9.09 -17.45
C GLN A 160 -20.75 9.85 -16.56
N ASN A 161 -21.22 10.85 -15.81
CA ASN A 161 -20.35 11.78 -15.08
C ASN A 161 -20.50 11.64 -13.57
N LYS A 162 -19.37 11.46 -12.89
CA LYS A 162 -19.29 11.50 -11.42
C LYS A 162 -19.42 12.97 -10.94
N MET A 163 -20.15 13.17 -9.85
CA MET A 163 -20.19 14.47 -9.17
C MET A 163 -18.78 14.85 -8.68
N SER A 164 -18.42 16.11 -8.83
CA SER A 164 -17.11 16.60 -8.43
C SER A 164 -17.19 18.06 -7.99
N LYS A 165 -16.54 18.35 -6.87
CA LYS A 165 -16.39 19.73 -6.35
C LYS A 165 -15.76 20.69 -7.38
N ARG A 166 -14.98 20.17 -8.34
CA ARG A 166 -14.36 20.97 -9.41
C ARG A 166 -15.38 21.50 -10.41
N HIS A 167 -16.55 20.89 -10.49
CA HIS A 167 -17.63 21.29 -11.38
C HIS A 167 -18.74 22.07 -10.66
N GLY A 168 -18.56 22.38 -9.37
CA GLY A 168 -19.52 23.15 -8.58
C GLY A 168 -20.75 22.34 -8.14
N ASP A 169 -20.65 21.01 -8.16
CA ASP A 169 -21.72 20.11 -7.70
C ASP A 169 -21.77 20.00 -6.18
#